data_4134ebfb760a0e25c504dc3542bcb1d5
#
_entry.id   4134ebfb760a0e25c504dc3542bcb1d5
#
_cell.length_a   1.000
_cell.length_b   1.000
_cell.length_c   1.000
_cell.angle_alpha   90.00
_cell.angle_beta   90.00
_cell.angle_gamma   90.00
#
_symmetry.space_group_name_H-M   'P 1'
#
loop_
_entity.id
_entity.type
_entity.pdbx_description
1 polymer ?
#
loop_
_entity_poly.entity_id
_entity_poly.type
_entity_poly.pdbx_seq_one_letter_code
_entity_poly.pdbx_strand_id
1 'polypeptide(L)'
;VGSEMCIRDRCMAAAKLANADTFIKHLPDGYNTMLTGDGTNLSQGQRQLLAIARAAVADPPVLILDEATSSIDTRTEKLVQDGMDGLMYGRTTFVIAHRLSTVRNSDCIMVLEQGRIIERGTHDELIAQKGRYYRLYTGNFAENS
;
A
#
# COMPACT_ATOMS: atom_id res chain seq x y z
N VAL A 1 -9.78 33.70 -0.59
CA VAL A 1 -10.00 33.44 0.86
C VAL A 1 -10.42 32.01 1.17
N GLY A 2 -10.69 31.16 0.18
CA GLY A 2 -11.13 29.78 0.41
C GLY A 2 -10.04 28.69 0.30
N SER A 3 -8.84 29.00 -0.21
CA SER A 3 -7.89 27.96 -0.62
C SER A 3 -7.06 27.35 0.51
N GLU A 4 -6.62 28.11 1.52
CA GLU A 4 -5.77 27.55 2.58
C GLU A 4 -6.55 26.67 3.56
N MET A 5 -7.79 27.05 3.91
CA MET A 5 -8.66 26.24 4.76
C MET A 5 -9.05 24.93 4.05
N CYS A 6 -9.33 24.99 2.74
CA CYS A 6 -9.59 23.80 1.94
C CYS A 6 -8.36 22.86 1.82
N ILE A 7 -7.15 23.38 1.72
CA ILE A 7 -5.91 22.58 1.65
C ILE A 7 -5.70 21.85 2.96
N ARG A 8 -5.79 22.56 4.10
CA ARG A 8 -5.63 21.95 5.43
C ARG A 8 -6.67 20.86 5.70
N ASP A 9 -7.94 21.13 5.38
CA ASP A 9 -9.02 20.17 5.55
C ASP A 9 -8.83 18.94 4.67
N ARG A 10 -8.37 19.10 3.44
CA ARG A 10 -8.01 17.99 2.56
C ARG A 10 -6.86 17.15 3.11
N CYS A 11 -5.82 17.80 3.64
CA CYS A 11 -4.70 17.10 4.29
C CYS A 11 -5.17 16.32 5.52
N MET A 12 -6.03 16.88 6.35
CA MET A 12 -6.56 16.20 7.52
C MET A 12 -7.48 15.03 7.15
N ALA A 13 -8.32 15.18 6.13
CA ALA A 13 -9.15 14.10 5.61
C ALA A 13 -8.31 12.95 5.04
N ALA A 14 -7.28 13.26 4.28
CA ALA A 14 -6.34 12.29 3.74
C ALA A 14 -5.55 11.56 4.85
N ALA A 15 -5.12 12.28 5.88
CA ALA A 15 -4.44 11.70 7.03
C ALA A 15 -5.35 10.72 7.81
N LYS A 16 -6.63 11.04 7.94
CA LYS A 16 -7.62 10.14 8.55
C LYS A 16 -7.84 8.89 7.71
N LEU A 17 -8.00 9.04 6.41
CA LEU A 17 -8.13 7.90 5.47
C LEU A 17 -6.92 6.98 5.56
N ALA A 18 -5.72 7.54 5.63
CA ALA A 18 -4.47 6.80 5.73
C ALA A 18 -4.15 6.27 7.13
N ASN A 19 -5.01 6.48 8.13
CA ASN A 19 -4.75 6.17 9.55
C ASN A 19 -3.53 6.91 10.15
N ALA A 20 -3.14 8.03 9.56
CA ALA A 20 -2.01 8.85 10.01
C ALA A 20 -2.40 9.91 11.06
N ASP A 21 -3.65 10.34 11.09
CA ASP A 21 -4.15 11.43 11.95
C ASP A 21 -3.81 11.21 13.44
N THR A 22 -3.96 9.98 13.91
CA THR A 22 -3.73 9.65 15.32
C THR A 22 -2.28 9.92 15.74
N PHE A 23 -1.30 9.42 14.97
CA PHE A 23 0.10 9.66 15.35
C PHE A 23 0.53 11.10 15.10
N ILE A 24 0.01 11.76 14.04
CA ILE A 24 0.32 13.17 13.76
C ILE A 24 -0.07 14.05 14.93
N LYS A 25 -1.25 13.84 15.52
CA LYS A 25 -1.71 14.58 16.69
C LYS A 25 -0.85 14.38 17.94
N HIS A 26 -0.10 13.29 18.03
CA HIS A 26 0.82 13.00 19.12
C HIS A 26 2.24 13.56 18.89
N LEU A 27 2.51 14.10 17.71
CA LEU A 27 3.77 14.82 17.47
C LEU A 27 3.81 16.14 18.25
N PRO A 28 4.99 16.67 18.60
CA PRO A 28 5.13 17.85 19.44
C PRO A 28 4.29 19.06 19.00
N ASP A 29 4.24 19.33 17.69
CA ASP A 29 3.48 20.42 17.10
C ASP A 29 2.33 19.92 16.20
N GLY A 30 1.89 18.66 16.38
CA GLY A 30 0.83 18.05 15.60
C GLY A 30 1.08 18.17 14.09
N TYR A 31 0.09 18.68 13.35
CA TYR A 31 0.18 18.90 11.90
C TYR A 31 1.19 19.98 11.47
N ASN A 32 1.71 20.76 12.40
CA ASN A 32 2.73 21.79 12.15
C ASN A 32 4.14 21.30 12.50
N THR A 33 4.28 20.05 12.90
CA THR A 33 5.58 19.46 13.25
C THR A 33 6.52 19.51 12.05
N MET A 34 7.71 20.06 12.24
CA MET A 34 8.76 20.06 11.23
C MET A 34 9.37 18.66 11.11
N LEU A 35 9.33 18.09 9.91
CA LEU A 35 10.01 16.85 9.62
C LEU A 35 11.46 17.13 9.20
N THR A 36 12.40 16.40 9.78
CA THR A 36 13.81 16.51 9.46
C THR A 36 14.20 15.53 8.38
N GLY A 37 14.87 16.01 7.33
CA GLY A 37 15.24 15.19 6.17
C GLY A 37 14.00 14.51 5.56
N ASP A 38 14.13 13.25 5.18
CA ASP A 38 13.03 12.45 4.62
C ASP A 38 12.13 11.83 5.72
N GLY A 39 11.92 12.51 6.85
CA GLY A 39 11.15 12.01 7.98
C GLY A 39 11.94 11.03 8.86
N THR A 40 13.25 11.27 9.03
CA THR A 40 14.14 10.41 9.86
C THR A 40 13.73 10.34 11.33
N ASN A 41 12.94 11.31 11.79
CA ASN A 41 12.34 11.34 13.15
C ASN A 41 11.05 10.51 13.26
N LEU A 42 10.63 9.84 12.19
CA LEU A 42 9.45 8.97 12.16
C LEU A 42 9.85 7.50 11.99
N SER A 43 9.03 6.60 12.51
CA SER A 43 9.18 5.17 12.22
C SER A 43 8.89 4.86 10.75
N GLN A 44 9.37 3.71 10.26
CA GLN A 44 9.11 3.29 8.89
C GLN A 44 7.61 3.17 8.60
N GLY A 45 6.84 2.62 9.54
CA GLY A 45 5.38 2.53 9.40
C GLY A 45 4.70 3.89 9.34
N GLN A 46 5.12 4.84 10.18
CA GLN A 46 4.60 6.22 10.14
C GLN A 46 4.90 6.91 8.82
N ARG A 47 6.10 6.71 8.25
CA ARG A 47 6.43 7.22 6.92
C ARG A 47 5.55 6.63 5.83
N GLN A 48 5.22 5.34 5.91
CA GLN A 48 4.30 4.70 4.97
C GLN A 48 2.88 5.26 5.08
N LEU A 49 2.36 5.47 6.29
CA LEU A 49 1.05 6.10 6.49
C LEU A 49 1.01 7.51 5.89
N LEU A 50 2.09 8.29 6.02
CA LEU A 50 2.19 9.59 5.37
C LEU A 50 2.26 9.51 3.85
N ALA A 51 2.94 8.50 3.29
CA ALA A 51 2.98 8.28 1.85
C ALA A 51 1.58 7.98 1.29
N ILE A 52 0.78 7.17 1.99
CA ILE A 52 -0.62 6.90 1.65
C ILE A 52 -1.44 8.20 1.72
N ALA A 53 -1.27 8.99 2.77
CA ALA A 53 -1.97 10.27 2.91
C ALA A 53 -1.62 11.25 1.76
N ARG A 54 -0.35 11.31 1.35
CA ARG A 54 0.08 12.13 0.21
C ARG A 54 -0.59 11.69 -1.09
N ALA A 55 -0.67 10.39 -1.34
CA ALA A 55 -1.39 9.85 -2.49
C ALA A 55 -2.89 10.19 -2.44
N ALA A 56 -3.50 10.10 -1.26
CA ALA A 56 -4.92 10.46 -1.06
C ALA A 56 -5.20 11.95 -1.34
N VAL A 57 -4.28 12.84 -0.93
CA VAL A 57 -4.41 14.29 -1.24
C VAL A 57 -4.33 14.54 -2.75
N ALA A 58 -3.42 13.83 -3.44
CA ALA A 58 -3.23 13.97 -4.88
C ALA A 58 -4.43 13.46 -5.69
N ASP A 59 -5.19 12.52 -5.12
CA ASP A 59 -6.41 11.94 -5.70
C ASP A 59 -6.23 11.45 -7.15
N PRO A 60 -5.22 10.63 -7.46
CA PRO A 60 -4.96 10.19 -8.82
C PRO A 60 -5.95 9.12 -9.26
N PRO A 61 -6.31 9.06 -10.56
CA PRO A 61 -7.20 8.02 -11.10
C PRO A 61 -6.55 6.63 -11.15
N VAL A 62 -5.22 6.58 -11.18
CA VAL A 62 -4.42 5.35 -11.22
C VAL A 62 -3.35 5.40 -10.14
N LEU A 63 -3.21 4.30 -9.40
CA LEU A 63 -2.21 4.12 -8.36
C LEU A 63 -1.25 3.00 -8.73
N ILE A 64 0.02 3.17 -8.38
CA ILE A 64 1.01 2.10 -8.36
C ILE A 64 1.56 2.04 -6.94
N LEU A 65 1.32 0.92 -6.26
CA LEU A 65 1.74 0.68 -4.89
C LEU A 65 2.79 -0.40 -4.86
N ASP A 66 3.93 -0.10 -4.27
CA ASP A 66 4.98 -1.08 -3.98
C ASP A 66 4.92 -1.46 -2.49
N GLU A 67 4.62 -2.73 -2.22
CA GLU A 67 4.46 -3.23 -0.86
C GLU A 67 5.83 -3.52 -0.23
N ALA A 68 6.39 -2.57 0.51
CA ALA A 68 7.67 -2.73 1.24
C ALA A 68 7.42 -2.75 2.77
N THR A 69 6.81 -3.84 3.29
CA THR A 69 6.40 -3.93 4.70
C THR A 69 7.34 -4.75 5.59
N SER A 70 8.54 -5.08 5.14
CA SER A 70 9.43 -6.06 5.79
C SER A 70 9.97 -5.69 7.18
N SER A 71 9.75 -4.46 7.68
CA SER A 71 10.32 -3.97 8.95
C SER A 71 9.32 -3.19 9.80
N ILE A 72 8.03 -3.50 9.69
CA ILE A 72 6.96 -2.81 10.41
C ILE A 72 6.34 -3.76 11.43
N ASP A 73 6.02 -3.25 12.63
CA ASP A 73 5.30 -4.01 13.64
C ASP A 73 3.88 -4.36 13.18
N THR A 74 3.34 -5.46 13.66
CA THR A 74 2.04 -6.02 13.23
C THR A 74 0.87 -5.03 13.37
N ARG A 75 0.89 -4.20 14.42
CA ARG A 75 -0.17 -3.21 14.64
C ARG A 75 -0.14 -2.10 13.59
N THR A 76 1.03 -1.56 13.33
CA THR A 76 1.23 -0.52 12.31
C THR A 76 1.01 -1.08 10.90
N GLU A 77 1.41 -2.34 10.67
CA GLU A 77 1.14 -3.03 9.41
C GLU A 77 -0.36 -3.08 9.09
N LYS A 78 -1.19 -3.40 10.08
CA LYS A 78 -2.65 -3.39 9.89
C LYS A 78 -3.16 -1.99 9.53
N LEU A 79 -2.68 -0.95 10.19
CA LEU A 79 -3.06 0.43 9.87
C LEU A 79 -2.65 0.82 8.45
N VAL A 80 -1.46 0.40 8.01
CA VAL A 80 -0.99 0.62 6.64
C VAL A 80 -1.89 -0.11 5.64
N GLN A 81 -2.22 -1.37 5.90
CA GLN A 81 -3.09 -2.15 5.02
C GLN A 81 -4.49 -1.53 4.91
N ASP A 82 -5.11 -1.19 6.04
CA ASP A 82 -6.43 -0.55 6.06
C ASP A 82 -6.42 0.80 5.32
N GLY A 83 -5.33 1.58 5.45
CA GLY A 83 -5.15 2.84 4.73
C GLY A 83 -4.96 2.63 3.22
N MET A 84 -4.21 1.61 2.82
CA MET A 84 -4.05 1.22 1.42
C MET A 84 -5.40 0.78 0.81
N ASP A 85 -6.16 -0.04 1.50
CA ASP A 85 -7.47 -0.51 1.04
C ASP A 85 -8.44 0.67 0.84
N GLY A 86 -8.43 1.64 1.76
CA GLY A 86 -9.20 2.88 1.62
C GLY A 86 -8.76 3.73 0.42
N LEU A 87 -7.45 3.80 0.17
CA LEU A 87 -6.89 4.55 -0.96
C LEU A 87 -7.22 3.87 -2.30
N MET A 88 -7.21 2.54 -2.35
CA MET A 88 -7.49 1.77 -3.56
C MET A 88 -8.96 1.81 -3.98
N TYR A 89 -9.86 2.04 -3.04
CA TYR A 89 -11.29 2.03 -3.31
C TYR A 89 -11.70 3.02 -4.41
N GLY A 90 -12.41 2.53 -5.43
CA GLY A 90 -12.89 3.33 -6.55
C GLY A 90 -11.81 3.75 -7.57
N ARG A 91 -10.62 3.16 -7.53
CA ARG A 91 -9.50 3.49 -8.41
C ARG A 91 -8.93 2.27 -9.11
N THR A 92 -8.28 2.50 -10.25
CA THR A 92 -7.43 1.48 -10.87
C THR A 92 -6.10 1.44 -10.13
N THR A 93 -5.78 0.30 -9.50
CA THR A 93 -4.57 0.16 -8.71
C THR A 93 -3.73 -1.01 -9.18
N PHE A 94 -2.43 -0.76 -9.39
CA PHE A 94 -1.42 -1.78 -9.58
C PHE A 94 -0.64 -1.96 -8.28
N VAL A 95 -0.66 -3.16 -7.71
CA VAL A 95 0.08 -3.47 -6.48
C VAL A 95 1.23 -4.41 -6.82
N ILE A 96 2.46 -3.99 -6.51
CA ILE A 96 3.62 -4.87 -6.52
C ILE A 96 3.66 -5.55 -5.16
N ALA A 97 3.19 -6.79 -5.12
CA ALA A 97 3.01 -7.50 -3.88
C ALA A 97 4.23 -8.34 -3.51
N HIS A 98 4.66 -8.20 -2.29
CA HIS A 98 5.68 -9.05 -1.66
C HIS A 98 5.07 -10.16 -0.81
N ARG A 99 3.74 -10.08 -0.57
CA ARG A 99 2.97 -11.08 0.17
C ARG A 99 1.82 -11.61 -0.66
N LEU A 100 1.69 -12.92 -0.69
CA LEU A 100 0.63 -13.58 -1.46
C LEU A 100 -0.78 -13.30 -0.91
N SER A 101 -0.90 -12.98 0.38
CA SER A 101 -2.17 -12.58 0.99
C SER A 101 -2.74 -11.30 0.38
N THR A 102 -1.88 -10.37 -0.02
CA THR A 102 -2.28 -9.09 -0.63
C THR A 102 -2.92 -9.28 -2.01
N VAL A 103 -2.42 -10.24 -2.80
CA VAL A 103 -2.89 -10.44 -4.19
C VAL A 103 -4.16 -11.28 -4.30
N ARG A 104 -4.49 -12.06 -3.27
CA ARG A 104 -5.61 -13.02 -3.32
C ARG A 104 -6.95 -12.40 -3.72
N ASN A 105 -7.20 -11.18 -3.26
CA ASN A 105 -8.47 -10.46 -3.48
C ASN A 105 -8.41 -9.49 -4.67
N SER A 106 -7.34 -9.56 -5.47
CA SER A 106 -7.21 -8.71 -6.65
C SER A 106 -8.08 -9.19 -7.81
N ASP A 107 -8.61 -8.26 -8.59
CA ASP A 107 -9.42 -8.57 -9.78
C ASP A 107 -8.61 -9.30 -10.85
N CYS A 108 -7.30 -9.03 -10.92
CA CYS A 108 -6.39 -9.66 -11.85
C CYS A 108 -4.98 -9.74 -11.24
N ILE A 109 -4.43 -10.94 -11.24
CA ILE A 109 -3.05 -11.21 -10.84
C ILE A 109 -2.21 -11.41 -12.09
N MET A 110 -1.06 -10.77 -12.15
CA MET A 110 -0.08 -10.94 -13.22
C MET A 110 1.22 -11.46 -12.63
N VAL A 111 1.67 -12.62 -13.11
CA VAL A 111 2.97 -13.19 -12.75
C VAL A 111 3.99 -12.75 -13.78
N LEU A 112 5.04 -12.07 -13.34
CA LEU A 112 6.12 -11.59 -14.19
C LEU A 112 7.37 -12.44 -13.99
N GLU A 113 7.99 -12.82 -15.08
CA GLU A 113 9.29 -13.49 -15.09
C GLU A 113 10.13 -12.93 -16.24
N GLN A 114 11.35 -12.52 -15.94
CA GLN A 114 12.28 -11.92 -16.93
C GLN A 114 11.65 -10.80 -17.78
N GLY A 115 10.86 -9.93 -17.13
CA GLY A 115 10.21 -8.79 -17.78
C GLY A 115 8.99 -9.15 -18.65
N ARG A 116 8.50 -10.39 -18.58
CA ARG A 116 7.33 -10.84 -19.33
C ARG A 116 6.23 -11.31 -18.39
N ILE A 117 4.99 -11.08 -18.78
CA ILE A 117 3.83 -11.67 -18.09
C ILE A 117 3.71 -13.12 -18.57
N ILE A 118 3.94 -14.07 -17.64
CA ILE A 118 3.88 -15.50 -17.92
C ILE A 118 2.53 -16.12 -17.54
N GLU A 119 1.85 -15.55 -16.55
CA GLU A 119 0.51 -15.97 -16.14
C GLU A 119 -0.33 -14.73 -15.81
N ARG A 120 -1.62 -14.81 -16.08
CA ARG A 120 -2.59 -13.75 -15.80
C ARG A 120 -3.97 -14.36 -15.50
N GLY A 121 -4.63 -13.87 -14.46
CA GLY A 121 -5.97 -14.31 -14.08
C GLY A 121 -6.33 -13.95 -12.65
N THR A 122 -7.47 -14.44 -12.19
CA THR A 122 -7.88 -14.37 -10.79
C THR A 122 -7.13 -15.42 -9.95
N HIS A 123 -7.21 -15.30 -8.63
CA HIS A 123 -6.63 -16.29 -7.71
C HIS A 123 -7.07 -17.73 -8.05
N ASP A 124 -8.37 -17.93 -8.18
CA ASP A 124 -8.94 -19.26 -8.40
C ASP A 124 -8.53 -19.85 -9.77
N GLU A 125 -8.50 -19.02 -10.80
CA GLU A 125 -8.04 -19.44 -12.14
C GLU A 125 -6.57 -19.86 -12.12
N LEU A 126 -5.71 -19.08 -11.47
CA LEU A 126 -4.27 -19.38 -11.42
C LEU A 126 -3.96 -20.58 -10.51
N ILE A 127 -4.73 -20.80 -9.44
CA ILE A 127 -4.64 -22.01 -8.62
C ILE A 127 -5.03 -23.23 -9.45
N ALA A 128 -6.11 -23.16 -10.24
CA ALA A 128 -6.57 -24.25 -11.10
C ALA A 128 -5.55 -24.60 -12.21
N GLN A 129 -4.83 -23.60 -12.74
CA GLN A 129 -3.79 -23.79 -13.76
C GLN A 129 -2.56 -24.55 -13.23
N LYS A 130 -2.33 -24.58 -11.91
CA LYS A 130 -1.18 -25.24 -11.27
C LYS A 130 0.19 -24.78 -11.82
N GLY A 131 0.27 -23.52 -12.24
CA GLY A 131 1.46 -22.92 -12.84
C GLY A 131 2.44 -22.32 -11.81
N ARG A 132 3.11 -21.25 -12.21
CA ARG A 132 4.08 -20.55 -11.34
C ARG A 132 3.43 -19.93 -10.13
N TYR A 133 2.26 -19.27 -10.29
CA TYR A 133 1.50 -18.71 -9.17
C TYR A 133 1.12 -19.78 -8.15
N TYR A 134 0.60 -20.92 -8.59
CA TYR A 134 0.26 -22.04 -7.72
C TYR A 134 1.45 -22.48 -6.86
N ARG A 135 2.62 -22.65 -7.51
CA ARG A 135 3.86 -23.03 -6.80
C ARG A 135 4.29 -21.99 -5.77
N LEU A 136 4.23 -20.71 -6.11
CA LEU A 136 4.51 -19.63 -5.19
C LEU A 136 3.54 -19.62 -4.01
N TYR A 137 2.25 -19.83 -4.27
CA TYR A 137 1.20 -19.78 -3.25
C TYR A 137 1.24 -20.96 -2.29
N THR A 138 1.50 -22.17 -2.80
CA THR A 138 1.54 -23.42 -1.99
C THR A 138 2.89 -23.68 -1.34
N GLY A 139 3.92 -22.89 -1.64
CA GLY A 139 5.29 -23.15 -1.19
C GLY A 139 5.95 -24.36 -1.82
N ASN A 140 5.32 -24.97 -2.82
CA ASN A 140 5.85 -26.11 -3.54
C ASN A 140 6.88 -25.64 -4.59
N PHE A 141 8.04 -25.22 -4.13
CA PHE A 141 9.23 -25.10 -4.96
C PHE A 141 9.81 -26.50 -5.20
N ALA A 142 9.10 -27.34 -5.94
CA ALA A 142 9.75 -28.55 -6.47
C ALA A 142 10.82 -28.06 -7.45
N GLU A 143 12.07 -28.21 -7.02
CA GLU A 143 13.23 -28.14 -7.88
C GLU A 143 12.96 -29.00 -9.13
N ASN A 144 12.92 -28.37 -10.27
CA ASN A 144 13.18 -29.04 -11.53
C ASN A 144 14.43 -28.43 -12.12
N SER A 145 15.48 -29.19 -11.96
CA SER A 145 16.74 -29.11 -12.71
C SER A 145 16.50 -29.02 -14.20
#